data_31dbda22794d4a7e5461e4593f2e1ee4
#
_entry.id   31dbda22794d4a7e5461e4593f2e1ee4
#
_cell.length_a   1.000
_cell.length_b   1.000
_cell.length_c   1.000
_cell.angle_alpha   90.00
_cell.angle_beta   90.00
_cell.angle_gamma   90.00
#
_symmetry.space_group_name_H-M   'P 1'
#
loop_
_entity.id
_entity.type
_entity.pdbx_description
1 polymer ?
#
loop_
_entity_poly.entity_id
_entity_poly.type
_entity_poly.pdbx_seq_one_letter_code
_entity_poly.pdbx_strand_id
1 'polypeptide(L)'
;MPLQSKPNSNLSSQKPSVVVPDISDSSLDWHREGERRSLPVEAWRQWLFDSSSLTKLLIRKSAGDFRVEVLKQEWLLPPNPAVRSCFGPLASAHRFWSRKVILVGDNTPWVLAHTLIPEFSLTGPLKRVLELNEKPLGEYLFSHPDLIRSGIDITPMAGGSWGRRSLFYLFGKPIMVAEFFLPAILD
;
A
#
# COMPACT_ATOMS: atom_id res chain seq x y z
N MET A 1 17.68 19.74 -56.96
CA MET A 1 17.50 20.14 -55.53
C MET A 1 16.72 19.05 -54.85
N PRO A 2 17.32 18.12 -54.06
CA PRO A 2 16.55 17.15 -53.31
C PRO A 2 16.14 17.72 -51.96
N LEU A 3 14.87 17.51 -51.62
CA LEU A 3 14.23 17.81 -50.34
C LEU A 3 14.79 16.93 -49.23
N GLN A 4 15.41 17.55 -48.24
CA GLN A 4 15.85 16.86 -47.00
C GLN A 4 14.65 16.63 -46.09
N SER A 5 14.31 15.38 -45.90
CA SER A 5 13.38 14.92 -44.88
C SER A 5 14.04 14.98 -43.48
N LYS A 6 13.46 15.77 -42.58
CA LYS A 6 13.84 15.80 -41.16
C LYS A 6 13.42 14.47 -40.50
N PRO A 7 14.25 13.88 -39.64
CA PRO A 7 13.82 12.76 -38.84
C PRO A 7 12.91 13.25 -37.72
N ASN A 8 11.70 12.68 -37.66
CA ASN A 8 10.76 12.82 -36.55
C ASN A 8 11.29 12.04 -35.34
N SER A 9 11.93 12.70 -34.40
CA SER A 9 12.30 12.16 -33.10
C SER A 9 11.16 12.31 -32.10
N ASN A 10 10.13 11.49 -32.21
CA ASN A 10 9.16 11.27 -31.14
C ASN A 10 9.69 10.13 -30.25
N LEU A 11 10.67 10.40 -29.39
CA LEU A 11 10.95 9.59 -28.22
C LEU A 11 9.91 9.95 -27.16
N SER A 12 8.77 9.25 -27.17
CA SER A 12 7.89 9.19 -26.02
C SER A 12 8.65 8.49 -24.91
N SER A 13 9.14 9.25 -23.93
CA SER A 13 9.66 8.74 -22.68
C SER A 13 8.52 8.04 -21.93
N GLN A 14 8.36 6.73 -22.18
CA GLN A 14 7.52 5.90 -21.35
C GLN A 14 8.14 5.89 -19.95
N LYS A 15 7.50 6.58 -18.99
CA LYS A 15 7.78 6.36 -17.57
C LYS A 15 7.65 4.86 -17.32
N PRO A 16 8.62 4.24 -16.61
CA PRO A 16 8.48 2.84 -16.23
C PRO A 16 7.15 2.65 -15.51
N SER A 17 6.34 1.70 -15.96
CA SER A 17 5.07 1.39 -15.33
C SER A 17 5.34 0.80 -13.94
N VAL A 18 5.14 1.62 -12.91
CA VAL A 18 5.26 1.17 -11.51
C VAL A 18 4.08 0.26 -11.21
N VAL A 19 4.38 -0.98 -10.84
CA VAL A 19 3.37 -1.98 -10.48
C VAL A 19 3.33 -2.15 -8.97
N VAL A 20 2.19 -1.87 -8.35
CA VAL A 20 1.97 -2.15 -6.92
C VAL A 20 1.75 -3.65 -6.76
N PRO A 21 2.55 -4.34 -5.90
CA PRO A 21 2.33 -5.74 -5.60
C PRO A 21 0.91 -6.00 -5.09
N ASP A 22 0.38 -7.19 -5.38
CA ASP A 22 -0.92 -7.60 -4.88
C ASP A 22 -0.78 -8.31 -3.53
N ILE A 23 -1.56 -7.91 -2.54
CA ILE A 23 -1.57 -8.57 -1.22
C ILE A 23 -1.86 -10.07 -1.36
N SER A 24 -2.63 -10.44 -2.38
CA SER A 24 -3.02 -11.83 -2.65
C SER A 24 -1.98 -12.61 -3.45
N ASP A 25 -0.85 -12.02 -3.81
CA ASP A 25 0.22 -12.71 -4.52
C ASP A 25 0.81 -13.80 -3.62
N SER A 26 0.69 -15.04 -4.06
CA SER A 26 1.18 -16.22 -3.32
C SER A 26 2.70 -16.31 -3.25
N SER A 27 3.43 -15.51 -4.03
CA SER A 27 4.89 -15.41 -3.95
C SER A 27 5.37 -14.57 -2.76
N LEU A 28 4.47 -13.78 -2.15
CA LEU A 28 4.79 -12.98 -0.97
C LEU A 28 4.78 -13.85 0.29
N ASP A 29 5.95 -13.99 0.90
CA ASP A 29 6.17 -14.77 2.11
C ASP A 29 5.96 -13.91 3.36
N TRP A 30 4.70 -13.77 3.78
CA TRP A 30 4.29 -12.99 4.95
C TRP A 30 4.54 -13.74 6.26
N HIS A 31 5.27 -13.12 7.19
CA HIS A 31 5.57 -13.69 8.50
C HIS A 31 5.68 -12.60 9.57
N ARG A 32 5.48 -12.97 10.83
CA ARG A 32 5.67 -12.06 11.95
C ARG A 32 7.13 -11.83 12.28
N GLU A 33 7.42 -10.71 12.94
CA GLU A 33 8.75 -10.48 13.49
C GLU A 33 9.12 -11.62 14.43
N GLY A 34 10.33 -12.18 14.24
CA GLY A 34 10.86 -13.28 15.04
C GLY A 34 10.53 -14.70 14.51
N GLU A 35 9.61 -14.85 13.56
CA GLU A 35 9.29 -16.15 12.95
C GLU A 35 10.28 -16.56 11.85
N ARG A 36 11.11 -15.63 11.38
CA ARG A 36 12.04 -15.84 10.27
C ARG A 36 13.51 -15.78 10.69
N ARG A 37 14.36 -16.56 9.99
CA ARG A 37 15.81 -16.56 10.20
C ARG A 37 16.51 -15.32 9.68
N SER A 38 16.02 -14.67 8.62
CA SER A 38 16.56 -13.42 8.11
C SER A 38 15.70 -12.23 8.54
N LEU A 39 16.31 -11.31 9.25
CA LEU A 39 15.69 -10.06 9.67
C LEU A 39 16.11 -8.92 8.73
N PRO A 40 15.25 -7.92 8.54
CA PRO A 40 15.64 -6.71 7.82
C PRO A 40 16.80 -6.01 8.54
N VAL A 41 17.70 -5.41 7.77
CA VAL A 41 18.74 -4.53 8.33
C VAL A 41 18.10 -3.33 9.04
N GLU A 42 18.83 -2.72 9.97
CA GLU A 42 18.32 -1.68 10.87
C GLU A 42 17.62 -0.53 10.12
N ALA A 43 18.15 -0.12 8.97
CA ALA A 43 17.58 0.95 8.16
C ALA A 43 16.10 0.70 7.76
N TRP A 44 15.70 -0.55 7.58
CA TRP A 44 14.32 -0.91 7.26
C TRP A 44 13.43 -1.02 8.51
N ARG A 45 14.00 -1.37 9.67
CA ARG A 45 13.24 -1.69 10.88
C ARG A 45 12.37 -0.53 11.34
N GLN A 46 12.87 0.70 11.28
CA GLN A 46 12.11 1.90 11.63
C GLN A 46 10.85 2.08 10.76
N TRP A 47 10.90 1.70 9.47
CA TRP A 47 9.77 1.80 8.56
C TRP A 47 8.79 0.64 8.72
N LEU A 48 9.32 -0.55 8.98
CA LEU A 48 8.51 -1.76 9.07
C LEU A 48 7.73 -1.86 10.38
N PHE A 49 8.35 -1.51 11.50
CA PHE A 49 7.79 -1.75 12.82
C PHE A 49 7.23 -0.52 13.52
N ASP A 50 7.35 0.66 12.93
CA ASP A 50 6.67 1.83 13.47
C ASP A 50 5.15 1.63 13.44
N SER A 51 4.52 1.70 14.60
CA SER A 51 3.07 1.51 14.78
C SER A 51 2.25 2.78 14.55
N SER A 52 2.92 3.92 14.39
CA SER A 52 2.26 5.20 14.15
C SER A 52 1.77 5.35 12.69
N SER A 53 1.20 6.50 12.38
CA SER A 53 0.75 6.81 11.03
C SER A 53 1.93 6.97 10.06
N LEU A 54 2.07 6.03 9.10
CA LEU A 54 3.06 6.15 8.02
C LEU A 54 2.92 7.48 7.27
N THR A 55 1.70 7.91 6.99
CA THR A 55 1.45 9.19 6.32
C THR A 55 2.13 10.35 7.05
N LYS A 56 2.02 10.41 8.38
CA LYS A 56 2.68 11.46 9.17
C LYS A 56 4.20 11.37 9.13
N LEU A 57 4.75 10.15 9.08
CA LEU A 57 6.20 9.95 8.93
C LEU A 57 6.68 10.44 7.56
N LEU A 58 5.97 10.09 6.49
CA LEU A 58 6.32 10.50 5.13
C LEU A 58 6.21 12.01 4.93
N ILE A 59 5.16 12.65 5.46
CA ILE A 59 5.01 14.12 5.42
C ILE A 59 6.19 14.80 6.13
N ARG A 60 6.62 14.29 7.28
CA ARG A 60 7.78 14.84 7.99
C ARG A 60 9.08 14.64 7.24
N LYS A 61 9.28 13.47 6.63
CA LYS A 61 10.48 13.16 5.84
C LYS A 61 10.58 14.06 4.59
N SER A 62 9.47 14.28 3.90
CA SER A 62 9.40 15.09 2.66
C SER A 62 9.36 16.61 2.91
N ALA A 63 9.55 17.07 4.16
CA ALA A 63 9.42 18.48 4.49
C ALA A 63 8.14 19.15 3.94
N GLY A 64 7.07 18.38 3.73
CA GLY A 64 5.77 18.82 3.24
C GLY A 64 5.50 18.56 1.76
N ASP A 65 6.48 18.13 0.96
CA ASP A 65 6.25 17.68 -0.43
C ASP A 65 5.84 16.21 -0.49
N PHE A 66 4.68 15.92 0.08
CA PHE A 66 4.08 14.57 0.11
C PHE A 66 2.77 14.56 -0.68
N ARG A 67 2.59 13.52 -1.51
CA ARG A 67 1.33 13.29 -2.22
C ARG A 67 1.02 11.82 -2.40
N VAL A 68 -0.24 11.53 -2.66
CA VAL A 68 -0.76 10.20 -3.01
C VAL A 68 -1.11 10.19 -4.50
N GLU A 69 -0.56 9.25 -5.24
CA GLU A 69 -0.94 8.99 -6.64
C GLU A 69 -1.79 7.72 -6.70
N VAL A 70 -3.05 7.84 -7.09
CA VAL A 70 -3.95 6.69 -7.20
C VAL A 70 -3.70 5.99 -8.53
N LEU A 71 -3.31 4.72 -8.48
CA LEU A 71 -3.08 3.92 -9.67
C LEU A 71 -4.34 3.16 -10.09
N LYS A 72 -5.04 2.58 -9.12
CA LYS A 72 -6.22 1.77 -9.40
C LYS A 72 -7.16 1.70 -8.21
N GLN A 73 -8.46 1.75 -8.50
CA GLN A 73 -9.51 1.48 -7.54
C GLN A 73 -10.58 0.61 -8.23
N GLU A 74 -10.91 -0.53 -7.65
CA GLU A 74 -11.83 -1.47 -8.26
C GLU A 74 -12.48 -2.41 -7.26
N TRP A 75 -13.61 -2.99 -7.63
CA TRP A 75 -14.22 -4.12 -6.94
C TRP A 75 -13.67 -5.43 -7.48
N LEU A 76 -13.18 -6.28 -6.59
CA LEU A 76 -12.65 -7.60 -6.90
C LEU A 76 -13.51 -8.71 -6.30
N LEU A 77 -13.43 -9.89 -6.89
CA LEU A 77 -13.87 -11.13 -6.24
C LEU A 77 -13.01 -11.37 -4.97
N PRO A 78 -13.49 -12.21 -4.04
CA PRO A 78 -12.72 -12.53 -2.84
C PRO A 78 -11.29 -12.96 -3.18
N PRO A 79 -10.29 -12.49 -2.42
CA PRO A 79 -8.90 -12.89 -2.61
C PRO A 79 -8.70 -14.38 -2.32
N ASN A 80 -7.48 -14.87 -2.52
CA ASN A 80 -7.14 -16.26 -2.20
C ASN A 80 -7.49 -16.62 -0.73
N PRO A 81 -7.69 -17.90 -0.39
CA PRO A 81 -8.13 -18.33 0.94
C PRO A 81 -7.22 -17.84 2.09
N ALA A 82 -5.91 -17.76 1.88
CA ALA A 82 -4.96 -17.33 2.93
C ALA A 82 -5.19 -15.87 3.33
N VAL A 83 -5.39 -14.97 2.37
CA VAL A 83 -5.70 -13.57 2.64
C VAL A 83 -7.13 -13.40 3.14
N ARG A 84 -8.07 -14.09 2.50
CA ARG A 84 -9.50 -13.99 2.85
C ARG A 84 -9.78 -14.42 4.29
N SER A 85 -9.12 -15.47 4.79
CA SER A 85 -9.31 -15.96 6.16
C SER A 85 -8.97 -14.92 7.23
N CYS A 86 -8.10 -13.97 6.91
CA CYS A 86 -7.77 -12.87 7.82
C CYS A 86 -8.97 -11.95 8.13
N PHE A 87 -9.98 -11.91 7.25
CA PHE A 87 -11.17 -11.05 7.40
C PHE A 87 -12.34 -11.74 8.09
N GLY A 88 -12.19 -13.00 8.48
CA GLY A 88 -13.23 -13.79 9.12
C GLY A 88 -14.16 -14.52 8.13
N PRO A 89 -15.14 -15.29 8.64
CA PRO A 89 -15.92 -16.23 7.82
C PRO A 89 -16.84 -15.57 6.78
N LEU A 90 -17.31 -14.36 7.03
CA LEU A 90 -18.18 -13.63 6.10
C LEU A 90 -17.46 -13.20 4.81
N ALA A 91 -16.14 -13.13 4.82
CA ALA A 91 -15.34 -12.63 3.72
C ALA A 91 -15.49 -13.45 2.42
N SER A 92 -15.86 -14.72 2.51
CA SER A 92 -16.05 -15.60 1.34
C SER A 92 -17.26 -15.25 0.48
N ALA A 93 -18.26 -14.59 1.05
CA ALA A 93 -19.51 -14.23 0.39
C ALA A 93 -19.53 -12.80 -0.19
N HIS A 94 -18.46 -12.03 0.00
CA HIS A 94 -18.45 -10.62 -0.34
C HIS A 94 -17.34 -10.26 -1.33
N ARG A 95 -17.61 -9.23 -2.16
CA ARG A 95 -16.58 -8.58 -2.97
C ARG A 95 -15.66 -7.76 -2.07
N PHE A 96 -14.51 -7.41 -2.63
CA PHE A 96 -13.49 -6.60 -1.97
C PHE A 96 -13.24 -5.33 -2.77
N TRP A 97 -13.21 -4.20 -2.08
CA TRP A 97 -12.68 -2.96 -2.63
C TRP A 97 -11.17 -3.00 -2.56
N SER A 98 -10.55 -2.85 -3.71
CA SER A 98 -9.08 -2.80 -3.88
C SER A 98 -8.68 -1.39 -4.24
N ARG A 99 -7.70 -0.83 -3.52
CA ARG A 99 -7.11 0.46 -3.82
C ARG A 99 -5.60 0.35 -3.85
N LYS A 100 -4.99 0.65 -5.00
CA LYS A 100 -3.55 0.65 -5.21
C LYS A 100 -3.07 2.08 -5.43
N VAL A 101 -2.08 2.52 -4.65
CA VAL A 101 -1.56 3.88 -4.69
C VAL A 101 -0.03 3.89 -4.59
N ILE A 102 0.56 4.99 -5.04
CA ILE A 102 1.96 5.35 -4.76
C ILE A 102 1.95 6.49 -3.74
N LEU A 103 2.78 6.38 -2.72
CA LEU A 103 3.08 7.46 -1.78
C LEU A 103 4.40 8.08 -2.22
N VAL A 104 4.34 9.34 -2.61
CA VAL A 104 5.44 10.09 -3.21
C VAL A 104 5.88 11.19 -2.24
N GLY A 105 7.17 11.27 -1.98
CA GLY A 105 7.78 12.39 -1.27
C GLY A 105 8.99 12.89 -2.03
N ASP A 106 9.20 14.21 -2.03
CA ASP A 106 10.29 14.88 -2.76
C ASP A 106 10.34 14.45 -4.24
N ASN A 107 9.17 14.38 -4.86
CA ASN A 107 8.95 13.91 -6.23
C ASN A 107 9.45 12.47 -6.52
N THR A 108 9.75 11.70 -5.48
CA THR A 108 10.25 10.33 -5.60
C THR A 108 9.24 9.34 -5.00
N PRO A 109 8.89 8.24 -5.68
CA PRO A 109 8.11 7.16 -5.09
C PRO A 109 8.85 6.53 -3.91
N TRP A 110 8.22 6.50 -2.75
CA TRP A 110 8.79 5.91 -1.53
C TRP A 110 8.08 4.63 -1.10
N VAL A 111 6.77 4.56 -1.33
CA VAL A 111 5.98 3.40 -0.91
C VAL A 111 4.92 3.08 -1.95
N LEU A 112 4.77 1.80 -2.26
CA LEU A 112 3.65 1.27 -3.00
C LEU A 112 2.67 0.68 -2.00
N ALA A 113 1.40 1.10 -2.03
CA ALA A 113 0.43 0.62 -1.06
C ALA A 113 -0.77 -0.06 -1.74
N HIS A 114 -1.19 -1.18 -1.17
CA HIS A 114 -2.39 -1.90 -1.58
C HIS A 114 -3.32 -2.08 -0.38
N THR A 115 -4.56 -1.64 -0.53
CA THR A 115 -5.61 -1.78 0.47
C THR A 115 -6.67 -2.74 -0.03
N LEU A 116 -7.11 -3.66 0.82
CA LEU A 116 -8.26 -4.53 0.59
C LEU A 116 -9.30 -4.33 1.69
N ILE A 117 -10.55 -4.10 1.28
CA ILE A 117 -11.67 -3.88 2.19
C ILE A 117 -12.85 -4.74 1.74
N PRO A 118 -13.33 -5.69 2.56
CA PRO A 118 -14.50 -6.47 2.20
C PRO A 118 -15.74 -5.55 2.19
N GLU A 119 -16.66 -5.81 1.29
CA GLU A 119 -17.86 -5.00 1.08
C GLU A 119 -18.66 -4.79 2.39
N PHE A 120 -18.74 -5.80 3.25
CA PHE A 120 -19.44 -5.67 4.54
C PHE A 120 -18.78 -4.69 5.51
N SER A 121 -17.51 -4.32 5.30
CA SER A 121 -16.82 -3.28 6.07
C SER A 121 -17.21 -1.87 5.62
N LEU A 122 -17.58 -1.69 4.36
CA LEU A 122 -17.86 -0.38 3.77
C LEU A 122 -19.28 0.10 4.10
N THR A 123 -19.57 0.24 5.37
CA THR A 123 -20.85 0.70 5.91
C THR A 123 -20.67 1.92 6.80
N GLY A 124 -21.72 2.73 6.95
CA GLY A 124 -21.67 3.93 7.81
C GLY A 124 -20.51 4.88 7.43
N PRO A 125 -19.72 5.34 8.39
CA PRO A 125 -18.61 6.27 8.13
C PRO A 125 -17.52 5.71 7.22
N LEU A 126 -17.33 4.38 7.20
CA LEU A 126 -16.30 3.75 6.33
C LEU A 126 -16.61 3.84 4.84
N LYS A 127 -17.82 4.17 4.43
CA LYS A 127 -18.13 4.47 3.02
C LYS A 127 -17.28 5.62 2.46
N ARG A 128 -16.83 6.54 3.33
CA ARG A 128 -15.95 7.67 2.93
C ARG A 128 -14.62 7.22 2.34
N VAL A 129 -14.18 5.98 2.64
CA VAL A 129 -12.94 5.43 2.04
C VAL A 129 -13.05 5.31 0.52
N LEU A 130 -14.26 5.10 -0.01
CA LEU A 130 -14.50 5.05 -1.46
C LEU A 130 -14.26 6.39 -2.17
N GLU A 131 -14.33 7.49 -1.41
CA GLU A 131 -14.27 8.87 -1.90
C GLU A 131 -12.95 9.57 -1.53
N LEU A 132 -11.97 8.84 -1.03
CA LEU A 132 -10.69 9.44 -0.59
C LEU A 132 -9.94 10.11 -1.74
N ASN A 133 -10.12 9.64 -2.99
CA ASN A 133 -9.36 10.11 -4.13
C ASN A 133 -7.85 10.11 -3.81
N GLU A 134 -7.16 11.24 -3.90
CA GLU A 134 -5.74 11.40 -3.58
C GLU A 134 -5.46 11.65 -2.09
N LYS A 135 -6.48 11.58 -1.22
CA LYS A 135 -6.26 11.72 0.21
C LYS A 135 -5.66 10.44 0.79
N PRO A 136 -4.70 10.56 1.72
CA PRO A 136 -4.10 9.40 2.37
C PRO A 136 -5.12 8.62 3.21
N LEU A 137 -5.21 7.30 3.00
CA LEU A 137 -6.04 6.44 3.85
C LEU A 137 -5.55 6.45 5.31
N GLY A 138 -4.23 6.49 5.52
CA GLY A 138 -3.64 6.53 6.86
C GLY A 138 -4.11 7.75 7.67
N GLU A 139 -4.22 8.92 7.05
CA GLU A 139 -4.76 10.11 7.72
C GLU A 139 -6.20 9.88 8.19
N TYR A 140 -7.04 9.30 7.32
CA TYR A 140 -8.42 8.96 7.68
C TYR A 140 -8.48 7.95 8.83
N LEU A 141 -7.74 6.84 8.75
CA LEU A 141 -7.76 5.81 9.79
C LEU A 141 -7.26 6.34 11.14
N PHE A 142 -6.10 6.99 11.15
CA PHE A 142 -5.47 7.49 12.39
C PHE A 142 -6.10 8.77 12.95
N SER A 143 -7.11 9.34 12.29
CA SER A 143 -7.95 10.39 12.87
C SER A 143 -8.99 9.84 13.87
N HIS A 144 -9.19 8.53 13.91
CA HIS A 144 -10.18 7.90 14.79
C HIS A 144 -9.48 7.30 16.01
N PRO A 145 -9.85 7.69 17.23
CA PRO A 145 -9.20 7.22 18.46
C PRO A 145 -9.44 5.71 18.72
N ASP A 146 -10.54 5.17 18.20
CA ASP A 146 -10.94 3.76 18.37
C ASP A 146 -10.29 2.82 17.33
N LEU A 147 -9.34 3.31 16.53
CA LEU A 147 -8.65 2.50 15.57
C LEU A 147 -7.80 1.43 16.28
N ILE A 148 -8.05 0.18 15.94
CA ILE A 148 -7.25 -0.93 16.42
C ILE A 148 -6.41 -1.44 15.24
N ARG A 149 -5.12 -1.66 15.46
CA ARG A 149 -4.21 -2.30 14.51
C ARG A 149 -3.82 -3.69 15.02
N SER A 150 -3.89 -4.70 14.15
CA SER A 150 -3.32 -6.02 14.42
C SER A 150 -1.79 -5.96 14.49
N GLY A 151 -1.15 -7.09 14.79
CA GLY A 151 0.29 -7.22 14.60
C GLY A 151 0.71 -6.95 13.15
N ILE A 152 1.99 -6.65 12.98
CA ILE A 152 2.59 -6.39 11.68
C ILE A 152 3.17 -7.70 11.14
N ASP A 153 2.77 -8.08 9.94
CA ASP A 153 3.46 -9.10 9.15
C ASP A 153 4.39 -8.40 8.16
N ILE A 154 5.56 -8.96 7.93
CA ILE A 154 6.55 -8.45 6.99
C ILE A 154 6.86 -9.46 5.89
N THR A 155 7.33 -8.99 4.76
CA THR A 155 7.78 -9.82 3.64
C THR A 155 9.00 -9.20 2.97
N PRO A 156 10.02 -10.00 2.61
CA PRO A 156 11.11 -9.50 1.78
C PRO A 156 10.62 -9.32 0.36
N MET A 157 11.21 -8.33 -0.32
CA MET A 157 10.94 -8.00 -1.70
C MET A 157 12.20 -8.12 -2.53
N ALA A 158 12.05 -8.18 -3.86
CA ALA A 158 13.19 -8.13 -4.77
C ALA A 158 14.04 -6.88 -4.54
N GLY A 159 15.35 -6.99 -4.77
CA GLY A 159 16.29 -5.87 -4.60
C GLY A 159 16.60 -5.51 -3.15
N GLY A 160 16.26 -6.38 -2.18
CA GLY A 160 16.56 -6.16 -0.76
C GLY A 160 15.64 -5.18 -0.06
N SER A 161 14.54 -4.77 -0.69
CA SER A 161 13.48 -3.99 -0.07
C SER A 161 12.50 -4.87 0.72
N TRP A 162 11.55 -4.25 1.39
CA TRP A 162 10.63 -4.94 2.29
C TRP A 162 9.22 -4.41 2.16
N GLY A 163 8.25 -5.30 2.44
CA GLY A 163 6.86 -4.92 2.64
C GLY A 163 6.39 -5.22 4.06
N ARG A 164 5.36 -4.53 4.49
CA ARG A 164 4.61 -4.84 5.71
C ARG A 164 3.12 -4.86 5.41
N ARG A 165 2.35 -5.62 6.19
CA ARG A 165 0.90 -5.55 6.18
C ARG A 165 0.34 -5.61 7.58
N SER A 166 -0.84 -5.04 7.77
CA SER A 166 -1.63 -5.17 8.99
C SER A 166 -3.12 -5.17 8.66
N LEU A 167 -3.91 -5.79 9.53
CA LEU A 167 -5.34 -5.53 9.61
C LEU A 167 -5.57 -4.34 10.55
N PHE A 168 -6.37 -3.42 10.10
CA PHE A 168 -6.93 -2.35 10.91
C PHE A 168 -8.41 -2.66 11.15
N TYR A 169 -8.86 -2.38 12.35
CA TYR A 169 -10.27 -2.47 12.72
C TYR A 169 -10.77 -1.08 13.08
N LEU A 170 -11.72 -0.59 12.33
CA LEU A 170 -12.39 0.65 12.62
C LEU A 170 -13.90 0.38 12.72
N PHE A 171 -14.53 0.78 13.84
CA PHE A 171 -15.91 0.41 14.16
C PHE A 171 -16.15 -1.12 14.10
N GLY A 172 -15.17 -1.91 14.51
CA GLY A 172 -15.21 -3.37 14.44
C GLY A 172 -15.13 -3.97 13.03
N LYS A 173 -14.85 -3.15 12.01
CA LYS A 173 -14.78 -3.56 10.60
C LYS A 173 -13.34 -3.69 10.13
N PRO A 174 -12.96 -4.83 9.52
CA PRO A 174 -11.58 -5.08 9.07
C PRO A 174 -11.25 -4.35 7.77
N ILE A 175 -10.02 -3.82 7.71
CA ILE A 175 -9.37 -3.22 6.55
C ILE A 175 -7.95 -3.75 6.51
N MET A 176 -7.50 -4.37 5.44
CA MET A 176 -6.12 -4.78 5.28
C MET A 176 -5.35 -3.74 4.47
N VAL A 177 -4.20 -3.34 4.97
CA VAL A 177 -3.27 -2.44 4.27
C VAL A 177 -1.91 -3.12 4.20
N ALA A 178 -1.36 -3.22 2.99
CA ALA A 178 0.03 -3.58 2.74
C ALA A 178 0.78 -2.38 2.17
N GLU A 179 2.01 -2.21 2.61
CA GLU A 179 2.90 -1.12 2.26
C GLU A 179 4.25 -1.73 1.87
N PHE A 180 4.67 -1.49 0.63
CA PHE A 180 5.91 -2.01 0.05
C PHE A 180 6.87 -0.84 -0.11
N PHE A 181 7.92 -0.83 0.69
CA PHE A 181 8.88 0.25 0.77
C PHE A 181 9.91 0.16 -0.36
N LEU A 182 10.13 1.26 -1.05
CA LEU A 182 11.15 1.36 -2.09
C LEU A 182 12.47 1.85 -1.50
N PRO A 183 13.63 1.45 -2.07
CA PRO A 183 14.94 1.84 -1.53
C PRO A 183 15.12 3.35 -1.35
N ALA A 184 14.54 4.16 -2.23
CA ALA A 184 14.61 5.62 -2.16
C ALA A 184 14.05 6.24 -0.86
N ILE A 185 13.30 5.47 -0.04
CA ILE A 185 12.87 5.97 1.28
C ILE A 185 14.01 6.04 2.28
N LEU A 186 15.13 5.35 2.03
CA LEU A 186 16.29 5.30 2.92
C LEU A 186 17.25 6.47 2.68
N ASP A 187 17.17 7.13 1.52
CA ASP A 187 17.96 8.31 1.16
C ASP A 187 17.43 9.55 1.90
#